data_73c2425234a5a0f2b0faced839132cf1
#
_entry.id   73c2425234a5a0f2b0faced839132cf1
#
_cell.length_a   1.000
_cell.length_b   1.000
_cell.length_c   1.000
_cell.angle_alpha   90.00
_cell.angle_beta   90.00
_cell.angle_gamma   90.00
#
_symmetry.space_group_name_H-M   'P 1'
#
loop_
_entity.id
_entity.type
_entity.pdbx_description
1 polymer ?
#
loop_
_entity_poly.entity_id
_entity_poly.type
_entity_poly.pdbx_seq_one_letter_code
_entity_poly.pdbx_strand_id
1 'polypeptide(L)'
;MNYLIIPAYQPDLNLVKLVRLVHAKSDLNIIVVDDGSDADKKVIFDKFEGLATVLTHEHNQGKGQALKTAYAYILERGTYGSIVTADADGQHKIWDIFRVVKQSQEHPGALILGARAFSGKVPLRSAFGNKLTRFLFKQQTGVAVSDTQTGLRAFTTN
;
A
#
# COMPACT_ATOMS: atom_id res chain seq x y z
N MET A 1 14.60 5.73 -7.80
CA MET A 1 13.92 4.40 -7.84
C MET A 1 12.50 4.54 -7.30
N ASN A 2 11.55 3.77 -7.81
CA ASN A 2 10.17 3.80 -7.33
C ASN A 2 9.87 2.52 -6.54
N TYR A 3 9.07 2.61 -5.49
CA TYR A 3 8.78 1.51 -4.59
C TYR A 3 7.28 1.25 -4.47
N LEU A 4 6.90 -0.03 -4.42
CA LEU A 4 5.58 -0.48 -3.99
C LEU A 4 5.72 -1.19 -2.65
N ILE A 5 5.05 -0.69 -1.62
CA ILE A 5 4.99 -1.28 -0.28
C ILE A 5 3.66 -1.99 -0.09
N ILE A 6 3.70 -3.24 0.31
CA ILE A 6 2.51 -4.05 0.58
C ILE A 6 2.63 -4.65 1.99
N PRO A 7 2.02 -4.03 3.01
CA PRO A 7 1.91 -4.67 4.33
C PRO A 7 0.94 -5.85 4.24
N ALA A 8 1.35 -7.00 4.76
CA ALA A 8 0.60 -8.24 4.68
C ALA A 8 0.55 -8.95 6.03
N TYR A 9 -0.65 -9.36 6.43
CA TYR A 9 -0.90 -10.22 7.58
C TYR A 9 -1.88 -11.31 7.18
N GLN A 10 -1.49 -12.58 7.36
CA GLN A 10 -2.27 -13.74 6.95
C GLN A 10 -2.72 -13.68 5.48
N PRO A 11 -1.80 -13.39 4.52
CA PRO A 11 -2.18 -13.22 3.12
C PRO A 11 -2.67 -14.51 2.48
N ASP A 12 -3.31 -14.33 1.34
CA ASP A 12 -3.71 -15.43 0.45
C ASP A 12 -3.00 -15.34 -0.92
N LEU A 13 -3.39 -16.21 -1.86
CA LEU A 13 -2.83 -16.25 -3.21
C LEU A 13 -3.09 -15.00 -4.04
N ASN A 14 -3.98 -14.10 -3.64
CA ASN A 14 -4.21 -12.85 -4.35
C ASN A 14 -3.00 -11.93 -4.23
N LEU A 15 -2.30 -11.95 -3.08
CA LEU A 15 -1.04 -11.25 -2.92
C LEU A 15 0.02 -11.76 -3.92
N VAL A 16 0.11 -13.08 -4.13
CA VAL A 16 1.05 -13.67 -5.11
C VAL A 16 0.75 -13.18 -6.52
N LYS A 17 -0.53 -13.17 -6.89
CA LYS A 17 -0.96 -12.68 -8.21
C LYS A 17 -0.59 -11.21 -8.40
N LEU A 18 -0.85 -10.38 -7.38
CA LEU A 18 -0.53 -8.95 -7.41
C LEU A 18 0.97 -8.72 -7.60
N VAL A 19 1.83 -9.33 -6.78
CA VAL A 19 3.29 -9.18 -6.83
C VAL A 19 3.83 -9.60 -8.19
N ARG A 20 3.42 -10.78 -8.70
CA ARG A 20 3.86 -11.26 -10.02
C ARG A 20 3.42 -10.34 -11.15
N LEU A 21 2.19 -9.84 -11.10
CA LEU A 21 1.66 -8.96 -12.13
C LEU A 21 2.36 -7.59 -12.14
N VAL A 22 2.64 -7.02 -10.96
CA VAL A 22 3.39 -5.77 -10.83
C VAL A 22 4.82 -5.95 -11.33
N HIS A 23 5.50 -7.01 -10.90
CA HIS A 23 6.88 -7.31 -11.31
C HIS A 23 6.99 -7.48 -12.84
N ALA A 24 6.03 -8.19 -13.46
CA ALA A 24 6.04 -8.42 -14.90
C ALA A 24 5.72 -7.18 -15.76
N LYS A 25 5.13 -6.13 -15.18
CA LYS A 25 4.60 -4.98 -15.94
C LYS A 25 5.17 -3.63 -15.51
N SER A 26 6.13 -3.60 -14.59
CA SER A 26 6.74 -2.35 -14.12
C SER A 26 8.14 -2.59 -13.54
N ASP A 27 8.90 -1.50 -13.42
CA ASP A 27 10.21 -1.46 -12.75
C ASP A 27 10.09 -1.04 -11.27
N LEU A 28 8.93 -1.26 -10.65
CA LEU A 28 8.73 -0.96 -9.23
C LEU A 28 9.50 -1.96 -8.37
N ASN A 29 10.30 -1.44 -7.44
CA ASN A 29 10.89 -2.27 -6.39
C ASN A 29 9.81 -2.63 -5.38
N ILE A 30 9.44 -3.90 -5.33
CA ILE A 30 8.35 -4.37 -4.47
C ILE A 30 8.91 -4.74 -3.11
N ILE A 31 8.32 -4.19 -2.05
CA ILE A 31 8.60 -4.54 -0.66
C ILE A 31 7.31 -5.09 -0.05
N VAL A 32 7.33 -6.34 0.35
CA VAL A 32 6.25 -6.97 1.11
C VAL A 32 6.69 -7.02 2.56
N VAL A 33 5.87 -6.54 3.48
CA VAL A 33 6.13 -6.66 4.91
C VAL A 33 5.19 -7.70 5.49
N ASP A 34 5.74 -8.84 5.86
CA ASP A 34 5.04 -9.87 6.64
C ASP A 34 4.93 -9.40 8.09
N ASP A 35 3.75 -9.00 8.49
CA ASP A 35 3.48 -8.46 9.82
C ASP A 35 3.18 -9.59 10.84
N GLY A 36 4.08 -10.57 10.91
CA GLY A 36 3.99 -11.67 11.86
C GLY A 36 2.88 -12.65 11.53
N SER A 37 2.80 -13.10 10.28
CA SER A 37 1.85 -14.14 9.87
C SER A 37 2.23 -15.50 10.43
N ASP A 38 1.24 -16.40 10.54
CA ASP A 38 1.43 -17.76 11.02
C ASP A 38 2.36 -18.58 10.09
N ALA A 39 2.98 -19.61 10.63
CA ALA A 39 3.97 -20.43 9.93
C ALA A 39 3.43 -21.07 8.64
N ASP A 40 2.13 -21.41 8.58
CA ASP A 40 1.48 -21.95 7.38
C ASP A 40 1.42 -20.94 6.22
N LYS A 41 1.54 -19.63 6.49
CA LYS A 41 1.58 -18.59 5.48
C LYS A 41 2.96 -18.36 4.87
N LYS A 42 4.01 -18.88 5.47
CA LYS A 42 5.38 -18.72 4.96
C LYS A 42 5.50 -19.14 3.50
N VAL A 43 4.81 -20.19 3.10
CA VAL A 43 4.75 -20.66 1.72
C VAL A 43 4.24 -19.60 0.71
N ILE A 44 3.49 -18.59 1.17
CA ILE A 44 3.05 -17.48 0.34
C ILE A 44 4.23 -16.52 0.09
N PHE A 45 4.97 -16.20 1.15
CA PHE A 45 6.11 -15.28 1.08
C PHE A 45 7.30 -15.88 0.32
N ASP A 46 7.53 -17.20 0.43
CA ASP A 46 8.56 -17.91 -0.33
C ASP A 46 8.37 -17.78 -1.86
N LYS A 47 7.13 -17.54 -2.31
CA LYS A 47 6.82 -17.31 -3.74
C LYS A 47 7.28 -15.97 -4.29
N PHE A 48 7.82 -15.09 -3.45
CA PHE A 48 8.32 -13.77 -3.83
C PHE A 48 9.83 -13.73 -4.04
N GLU A 49 10.53 -14.88 -3.89
CA GLU A 49 11.96 -14.95 -4.15
C GLU A 49 12.29 -14.43 -5.56
N GLY A 50 13.20 -13.47 -5.66
CA GLY A 50 13.57 -12.79 -6.89
C GLY A 50 12.52 -11.81 -7.46
N LEU A 51 11.35 -11.69 -6.85
CA LEU A 51 10.27 -10.80 -7.31
C LEU A 51 10.07 -9.59 -6.39
N ALA A 52 10.28 -9.78 -5.09
CA ALA A 52 10.08 -8.74 -4.08
C ALA A 52 11.04 -8.94 -2.91
N THR A 53 11.34 -7.85 -2.20
CA THR A 53 11.98 -7.92 -0.90
C THR A 53 10.92 -8.22 0.16
N VAL A 54 11.13 -9.26 0.97
CA VAL A 54 10.26 -9.59 2.10
C VAL A 54 10.94 -9.14 3.39
N LEU A 55 10.25 -8.31 4.18
CA LEU A 55 10.62 -7.93 5.54
C LEU A 55 9.66 -8.61 6.50
N THR A 56 10.15 -9.25 7.56
CA THR A 56 9.33 -10.08 8.45
C THR A 56 9.39 -9.56 9.88
N HIS A 57 8.23 -9.40 10.51
CA HIS A 57 8.09 -9.16 11.94
C HIS A 57 7.91 -10.49 12.69
N GLU A 58 8.43 -10.59 13.90
CA GLU A 58 8.25 -11.79 14.74
C GLU A 58 6.79 -12.00 15.16
N HIS A 59 6.02 -10.91 15.29
CA HIS A 59 4.61 -10.93 15.66
C HIS A 59 3.89 -9.73 15.02
N ASN A 60 2.56 -9.80 14.98
CA ASN A 60 1.74 -8.74 14.42
C ASN A 60 1.89 -7.42 15.22
N GLN A 61 2.33 -6.36 14.56
CA GLN A 61 2.51 -5.03 15.11
C GLN A 61 1.55 -4.01 14.50
N GLY A 62 0.76 -4.45 13.53
CA GLY A 62 -0.22 -3.65 12.81
C GLY A 62 0.34 -2.95 11.57
N LYS A 63 -0.56 -2.68 10.62
CA LYS A 63 -0.26 -2.09 9.31
C LYS A 63 0.62 -0.83 9.40
N GLY A 64 0.38 0.03 10.41
CA GLY A 64 1.15 1.25 10.58
C GLY A 64 2.62 0.98 10.86
N GLN A 65 2.93 -0.03 11.67
CA GLN A 65 4.30 -0.42 11.98
C GLN A 65 4.96 -1.09 10.76
N ALA A 66 4.22 -1.94 10.04
CA ALA A 66 4.71 -2.54 8.81
C ALA A 66 5.11 -1.49 7.76
N LEU A 67 4.31 -0.43 7.61
CA LEU A 67 4.68 0.70 6.74
C LEU A 67 5.93 1.42 7.22
N LYS A 68 6.09 1.67 8.54
CA LYS A 68 7.30 2.30 9.10
C LYS A 68 8.54 1.47 8.83
N THR A 69 8.45 0.15 8.99
CA THR A 69 9.56 -0.79 8.69
C THR A 69 9.99 -0.68 7.23
N ALA A 70 9.03 -0.67 6.29
CA ALA A 70 9.34 -0.50 4.88
C ALA A 70 9.94 0.87 4.55
N TYR A 71 9.44 1.95 5.17
CA TYR A 71 10.01 3.28 4.98
C TYR A 71 11.44 3.38 5.52
N ALA A 72 11.72 2.83 6.71
CA ALA A 72 13.09 2.79 7.26
C ALA A 72 14.03 2.04 6.31
N TYR A 73 13.61 0.89 5.80
CA TYR A 73 14.36 0.09 4.82
C TYR A 73 14.70 0.89 3.54
N ILE A 74 13.76 1.71 3.03
CA ILE A 74 13.98 2.55 1.85
C ILE A 74 14.96 3.69 2.17
N LEU A 75 14.77 4.36 3.33
CA LEU A 75 15.61 5.49 3.75
C LEU A 75 17.07 5.10 3.94
N GLU A 76 17.35 3.92 4.52
CA GLU A 76 18.71 3.40 4.71
C GLU A 76 19.44 3.20 3.38
N ARG A 77 18.74 3.03 2.26
CA ARG A 77 19.32 2.87 0.92
C ARG A 77 19.56 4.17 0.18
N GLY A 78 19.18 5.31 0.78
CA GLY A 78 19.41 6.64 0.20
C GLY A 78 18.75 6.83 -1.18
N THR A 79 17.71 6.08 -1.47
CA THR A 79 17.02 6.12 -2.78
C THR A 79 15.76 6.97 -2.68
N TYR A 80 15.68 7.94 -3.58
CA TYR A 80 14.57 8.89 -3.63
C TYR A 80 13.77 8.67 -4.92
N GLY A 81 12.46 8.67 -4.79
CA GLY A 81 11.53 8.48 -5.88
C GLY A 81 10.09 8.37 -5.37
N SER A 82 9.20 7.85 -6.21
CA SER A 82 7.83 7.61 -5.78
C SER A 82 7.74 6.38 -4.88
N ILE A 83 7.06 6.54 -3.77
CA ILE A 83 6.67 5.45 -2.88
C ILE A 83 5.16 5.30 -2.97
N VAL A 84 4.69 4.12 -3.35
CA VAL A 84 3.28 3.77 -3.36
C VAL A 84 3.00 2.66 -2.35
N THR A 85 1.88 2.75 -1.65
CA THR A 85 1.38 1.68 -0.77
C THR A 85 0.13 1.06 -1.36
N ALA A 86 -0.05 -0.25 -1.19
CA ALA A 86 -1.27 -0.96 -1.57
C ALA A 86 -1.61 -2.02 -0.52
N ASP A 87 -2.88 -2.43 -0.46
CA ASP A 87 -3.32 -3.51 0.42
C ASP A 87 -3.01 -4.88 -0.19
N ALA A 88 -2.79 -5.89 0.69
CA ALA A 88 -2.45 -7.25 0.29
C ALA A 88 -3.64 -8.07 -0.25
N ASP A 89 -4.87 -7.57 -0.14
CA ASP A 89 -6.11 -8.28 -0.47
C ASP A 89 -6.39 -8.38 -1.98
N GLY A 90 -5.57 -7.75 -2.80
CA GLY A 90 -5.71 -7.77 -4.26
C GLY A 90 -6.89 -6.96 -4.81
N GLN A 91 -7.55 -6.13 -4.00
CA GLN A 91 -8.67 -5.29 -4.45
C GLN A 91 -8.21 -4.13 -5.35
N HIS A 92 -6.94 -3.72 -5.26
CA HIS A 92 -6.38 -2.67 -6.10
C HIS A 92 -6.04 -3.21 -7.49
N LYS A 93 -6.61 -2.59 -8.51
CA LYS A 93 -6.22 -2.90 -9.89
C LYS A 93 -4.80 -2.38 -10.14
N ILE A 94 -4.00 -3.16 -10.85
CA ILE A 94 -2.61 -2.78 -11.18
C ILE A 94 -2.52 -1.40 -11.87
N TRP A 95 -3.50 -1.09 -12.73
CA TRP A 95 -3.54 0.19 -13.44
C TRP A 95 -3.79 1.38 -12.50
N ASP A 96 -4.49 1.17 -11.39
CA ASP A 96 -4.68 2.21 -10.38
C ASP A 96 -3.38 2.44 -9.60
N ILE A 97 -2.60 1.39 -9.33
CA ILE A 97 -1.25 1.51 -8.75
C ILE A 97 -0.36 2.34 -9.67
N PHE A 98 -0.31 2.03 -10.96
CA PHE A 98 0.52 2.78 -11.92
C PHE A 98 0.07 4.22 -12.08
N ARG A 99 -1.24 4.46 -12.05
CA ARG A 99 -1.81 5.81 -12.12
C ARG A 99 -1.38 6.68 -10.92
N VAL A 100 -1.45 6.16 -9.69
CA VAL A 100 -1.03 6.95 -8.52
C VAL A 100 0.47 7.17 -8.49
N VAL A 101 1.29 6.23 -8.96
CA VAL A 101 2.74 6.43 -9.15
C VAL A 101 2.99 7.58 -10.12
N LYS A 102 2.37 7.55 -11.30
CA LYS A 102 2.49 8.61 -12.31
C LYS A 102 2.07 9.96 -11.74
N GLN A 103 0.92 10.02 -11.06
CA GLN A 103 0.42 11.26 -10.47
C GLN A 103 1.36 11.79 -9.37
N SER A 104 2.01 10.94 -8.57
CA SER A 104 2.97 11.40 -7.57
C SER A 104 4.23 12.00 -8.20
N GLN A 105 4.65 11.51 -9.37
CA GLN A 105 5.77 12.08 -10.12
C GLN A 105 5.42 13.42 -10.78
N GLU A 106 4.19 13.57 -11.26
CA GLU A 106 3.69 14.81 -11.87
C GLU A 106 3.41 15.91 -10.82
N HIS A 107 3.19 15.52 -9.55
CA HIS A 107 2.89 16.44 -8.45
C HIS A 107 3.82 16.20 -7.24
N PRO A 108 5.13 16.54 -7.36
CA PRO A 108 6.08 16.37 -6.26
C PRO A 108 5.62 17.14 -5.01
N GLY A 109 5.79 16.53 -3.84
CA GLY A 109 5.35 17.10 -2.57
C GLY A 109 3.85 16.90 -2.25
N ALA A 110 3.05 16.35 -3.18
CA ALA A 110 1.67 16.00 -2.93
C ALA A 110 1.53 14.54 -2.46
N LEU A 111 0.57 14.31 -1.55
CA LEU A 111 0.08 12.97 -1.23
C LEU A 111 -1.07 12.59 -2.17
N ILE A 112 -0.83 11.65 -3.06
CA ILE A 112 -1.84 11.13 -3.99
C ILE A 112 -2.62 10.01 -3.31
N LEU A 113 -3.94 10.09 -3.32
CA LEU A 113 -4.83 9.08 -2.77
C LEU A 113 -5.60 8.39 -3.88
N GLY A 114 -5.49 7.06 -3.98
CA GLY A 114 -6.28 6.25 -4.88
C GLY A 114 -7.70 6.08 -4.33
N ALA A 115 -8.58 7.04 -4.58
CA ALA A 115 -9.97 6.95 -4.13
C ALA A 115 -10.70 5.82 -4.87
N ARG A 116 -11.38 4.96 -4.09
CA ARG A 116 -12.26 3.93 -4.65
C ARG A 116 -13.57 4.58 -5.11
N ALA A 117 -13.95 4.34 -6.37
CA ALA A 117 -15.31 4.65 -6.80
C ALA A 117 -16.25 3.67 -6.08
N PHE A 118 -17.02 4.15 -5.11
CA PHE A 118 -18.04 3.36 -4.44
C PHE A 118 -19.22 3.13 -5.40
N SER A 119 -19.05 2.24 -6.38
CA SER A 119 -20.13 1.75 -7.22
C SER A 119 -20.65 0.44 -6.63
N GLY A 120 -21.65 0.52 -5.73
CA GLY A 120 -22.25 -0.66 -5.13
C GLY A 120 -22.81 -0.42 -3.71
N LYS A 121 -23.45 -1.44 -3.15
CA LYS A 121 -23.96 -1.42 -1.76
C LYS A 121 -22.77 -1.44 -0.78
N VAL A 122 -22.39 -0.28 -0.30
CA VAL A 122 -21.35 -0.15 0.76
C VAL A 122 -21.98 -0.56 2.10
N PRO A 123 -21.37 -1.47 2.87
CA PRO A 123 -21.85 -1.78 4.22
C PRO A 123 -21.95 -0.50 5.07
N LEU A 124 -23.07 -0.30 5.74
CA LEU A 124 -23.39 0.93 6.51
C LEU A 124 -22.29 1.30 7.52
N ARG A 125 -21.63 0.30 8.14
CA ARG A 125 -20.51 0.51 9.08
C ARG A 125 -19.29 1.16 8.40
N SER A 126 -18.94 0.71 7.20
CA SER A 126 -17.81 1.29 6.43
C SER A 126 -18.11 2.69 5.92
N ALA A 127 -19.37 2.93 5.51
CA ALA A 127 -19.81 4.26 5.07
C ALA A 127 -19.79 5.28 6.22
N PHE A 128 -20.24 4.88 7.41
CA PHE A 128 -20.25 5.77 8.58
C PHE A 128 -18.83 6.09 9.09
N GLY A 129 -17.96 5.07 9.18
CA GLY A 129 -16.56 5.25 9.59
C GLY A 129 -15.82 6.18 8.65
N ASN A 130 -15.96 6.01 7.34
CA ASN A 130 -15.32 6.88 6.35
C ASN A 130 -15.87 8.31 6.41
N LYS A 131 -17.20 8.48 6.61
CA LYS A 131 -17.81 9.81 6.74
C LYS A 131 -17.30 10.57 7.96
N LEU A 132 -17.18 9.91 9.10
CA LEU A 132 -16.66 10.51 10.34
C LEU A 132 -15.18 10.87 10.19
N THR A 133 -14.36 9.96 9.66
CA THR A 133 -12.92 10.20 9.46
C THR A 133 -12.68 11.34 8.46
N ARG A 134 -13.46 11.41 7.39
CA ARG A 134 -13.43 12.52 6.41
C ARG A 134 -13.76 13.86 7.06
N PHE A 135 -14.78 13.89 7.93
CA PHE A 135 -15.17 15.10 8.65
C PHE A 135 -14.04 15.57 9.58
N LEU A 136 -13.48 14.67 10.40
CA LEU A 136 -12.37 14.99 11.31
C LEU A 136 -11.12 15.42 10.53
N PHE A 137 -10.78 14.75 9.43
CA PHE A 137 -9.64 15.12 8.60
C PHE A 137 -9.81 16.52 8.01
N LYS A 138 -11.01 16.83 7.49
CA LYS A 138 -11.32 18.18 6.97
C LYS A 138 -11.23 19.26 8.06
N GLN A 139 -11.68 18.95 9.27
CA GLN A 139 -11.61 19.87 10.41
C GLN A 139 -10.14 20.19 10.79
N GLN A 140 -9.26 19.19 10.75
CA GLN A 140 -7.87 19.33 11.16
C GLN A 140 -6.96 19.91 10.06
N THR A 141 -7.23 19.57 8.79
CA THR A 141 -6.33 19.91 7.66
C THR A 141 -6.91 20.96 6.72
N GLY A 142 -8.21 21.25 6.82
CA GLY A 142 -8.92 22.10 5.86
C GLY A 142 -9.20 21.44 4.50
N VAL A 143 -8.69 20.21 4.27
CA VAL A 143 -8.76 19.52 2.97
C VAL A 143 -9.90 18.50 2.96
N ALA A 144 -10.75 18.57 1.93
CA ALA A 144 -11.82 17.57 1.71
C ALA A 144 -11.27 16.38 0.92
N VAL A 145 -11.27 15.20 1.53
CA VAL A 145 -10.82 13.95 0.91
C VAL A 145 -12.01 13.01 0.70
N SER A 146 -12.10 12.39 -0.47
CA SER A 146 -13.23 11.49 -0.83
C SER A 146 -13.15 10.14 -0.12
N ASP A 147 -11.94 9.60 0.09
CA ASP A 147 -11.70 8.33 0.79
C ASP A 147 -10.43 8.44 1.65
N THR A 148 -10.60 8.50 2.96
CA THR A 148 -9.49 8.56 3.93
C THR A 148 -9.00 7.17 4.33
N GLN A 149 -9.73 6.11 3.98
CA GLN A 149 -9.43 4.73 4.38
C GLN A 149 -8.74 3.93 3.27
N THR A 150 -8.50 4.55 2.09
CA THR A 150 -7.80 3.85 1.00
C THR A 150 -6.39 3.43 1.42
N GLY A 151 -6.04 2.18 1.13
CA GLY A 151 -4.68 1.67 1.27
C GLY A 151 -3.77 2.08 0.11
N LEU A 152 -4.36 2.52 -1.01
CA LEU A 152 -3.62 2.97 -2.19
C LEU A 152 -3.25 4.44 -2.05
N ARG A 153 -1.98 4.70 -1.79
CA ARG A 153 -1.42 6.05 -1.60
C ARG A 153 -0.07 6.12 -2.29
N ALA A 154 0.25 7.28 -2.84
CA ALA A 154 1.57 7.52 -3.39
C ALA A 154 2.06 8.94 -3.06
N PHE A 155 3.36 9.09 -2.89
CA PHE A 155 4.05 10.36 -2.71
C PHE A 155 5.49 10.24 -3.23
N THR A 156 6.12 11.38 -3.52
CA THR A 156 7.56 11.41 -3.81
C THR A 156 8.33 11.83 -2.57
N THR A 157 9.49 11.23 -2.39
CA THR A 157 10.50 11.71 -1.43
C THR A 157 11.36 12.75 -2.16
N ASN A 158 11.40 13.97 -1.64
CA ASN A 158 12.31 15.01 -2.13
C ASN A 158 13.69 14.82 -1.54
#